data_2fa86251f67c9a70ddb2822b579c19f0
#
_entry.id   2fa86251f67c9a70ddb2822b579c19f0
#
_cell.length_a   1.000
_cell.length_b   1.000
_cell.length_c   1.000
_cell.angle_alpha   90.00
_cell.angle_beta   90.00
_cell.angle_gamma   90.00
#
_symmetry.space_group_name_H-M   'P 1'
#
loop_
_entity.id
_entity.type
_entity.pdbx_description
1 polymer ?
#
loop_
_entity_poly.entity_id
_entity_poly.type
_entity_poly.pdbx_seq_one_letter_code
_entity_poly.pdbx_strand_id
1 'polypeptide(L)'
;MKIKSALMSRGFAIAGALAAATALPACNSSSALGDLSPGETLTQGYVIDQQQIDLVPVGSSREQVLLALGSPSTTATFDNEVFYYISQKRYRPVAFAKPKLVDQRVLAVYFGEDGRVANIANYGMQDGKVFDFVSRTTPTGGKDQNFIGQILAGATGRPLSLPGQTPGQ
;
A
#
# COMPACT_ATOMS: atom_id res chain seq x y z
N MET A 1 33.41 -53.30 -59.66
CA MET A 1 32.01 -52.94 -59.41
C MET A 1 31.78 -52.78 -57.87
N LYS A 2 32.40 -51.76 -57.21
CA LYS A 2 32.33 -51.49 -55.74
C LYS A 2 32.53 -50.03 -55.42
N ILE A 3 31.94 -49.05 -56.11
CA ILE A 3 32.11 -47.63 -55.84
C ILE A 3 30.80 -46.88 -55.54
N LYS A 4 29.62 -47.55 -55.60
CA LYS A 4 28.33 -46.85 -55.42
C LYS A 4 27.76 -46.86 -53.98
N SER A 5 28.33 -47.65 -53.05
CA SER A 5 27.79 -47.75 -51.71
C SER A 5 28.39 -46.73 -50.67
N ALA A 6 29.50 -46.09 -51.04
CA ALA A 6 30.15 -45.14 -50.11
C ALA A 6 29.59 -43.68 -50.13
N LEU A 7 28.86 -43.35 -51.23
CA LEU A 7 28.31 -42.00 -51.40
C LEU A 7 26.97 -41.79 -50.68
N MET A 8 26.24 -42.88 -50.41
CA MET A 8 24.90 -42.82 -49.82
C MET A 8 24.92 -42.69 -48.27
N SER A 9 26.02 -43.12 -47.65
CA SER A 9 26.18 -43.08 -46.20
C SER A 9 26.56 -41.69 -45.65
N ARG A 10 27.20 -40.85 -46.47
CA ARG A 10 27.62 -39.51 -46.07
C ARG A 10 26.52 -38.47 -46.12
N GLY A 11 25.51 -38.65 -46.94
CA GLY A 11 24.35 -37.74 -47.03
C GLY A 11 23.40 -37.84 -45.82
N PHE A 12 23.28 -39.01 -45.21
CA PHE A 12 22.39 -39.23 -44.08
C PHE A 12 22.93 -38.68 -42.79
N ALA A 13 24.25 -38.61 -42.60
CA ALA A 13 24.87 -38.06 -41.40
C ALA A 13 24.80 -36.51 -41.32
N ILE A 14 24.77 -35.84 -42.45
CA ILE A 14 24.68 -34.38 -42.50
C ILE A 14 23.24 -33.90 -42.29
N ALA A 15 22.24 -34.66 -42.75
CA ALA A 15 20.83 -34.35 -42.54
C ALA A 15 20.41 -34.49 -41.06
N GLY A 16 21.00 -35.42 -40.29
CA GLY A 16 20.75 -35.62 -38.89
C GLY A 16 21.34 -34.51 -37.98
N ALA A 17 22.46 -33.91 -38.39
CA ALA A 17 23.12 -32.86 -37.61
C ALA A 17 22.38 -31.48 -37.73
N LEU A 18 21.68 -31.23 -38.83
CA LEU A 18 20.92 -29.99 -39.01
C LEU A 18 19.58 -30.00 -38.24
N ALA A 19 19.00 -31.16 -37.95
CA ALA A 19 17.73 -31.29 -37.25
C ALA A 19 17.88 -31.11 -35.71
N ALA A 20 19.09 -31.30 -35.16
CA ALA A 20 19.36 -31.17 -33.73
C ALA A 20 19.58 -29.71 -33.26
N ALA A 21 19.76 -28.74 -34.18
CA ALA A 21 20.06 -27.35 -33.85
C ALA A 21 18.82 -26.47 -33.57
N THR A 22 17.59 -27.02 -33.74
CA THR A 22 16.35 -26.23 -33.56
C THR A 22 15.65 -26.42 -32.19
N ALA A 23 16.20 -27.24 -31.31
CA ALA A 23 15.70 -27.39 -29.93
C ALA A 23 16.44 -26.46 -28.95
N LEU A 24 16.58 -25.18 -29.30
CA LEU A 24 16.86 -24.15 -28.33
C LEU A 24 15.57 -23.98 -27.52
N PRO A 25 15.58 -24.21 -26.18
CA PRO A 25 14.45 -23.81 -25.37
C PRO A 25 14.29 -22.30 -25.55
N ALA A 26 13.17 -21.90 -26.12
CA ALA A 26 12.74 -20.50 -26.08
C ALA A 26 12.67 -20.13 -24.60
N CYS A 27 13.73 -19.52 -24.09
CA CYS A 27 13.70 -18.87 -22.79
C CYS A 27 12.50 -17.93 -22.85
N ASN A 28 11.51 -18.24 -22.05
CA ASN A 28 10.27 -17.47 -21.96
C ASN A 28 10.63 -16.04 -21.59
N SER A 29 10.81 -15.18 -22.57
CA SER A 29 11.14 -13.76 -22.43
C SER A 29 9.98 -12.95 -21.84
N SER A 30 8.87 -13.62 -21.48
CA SER A 30 7.73 -12.98 -20.85
C SER A 30 8.04 -12.41 -19.46
N SER A 31 9.10 -12.89 -18.79
CA SER A 31 9.52 -12.34 -17.50
C SER A 31 10.25 -11.01 -17.62
N ALA A 32 10.90 -10.74 -18.76
CA ALA A 32 11.65 -9.48 -18.93
C ALA A 32 10.75 -8.28 -19.25
N LEU A 33 9.54 -8.54 -19.80
CA LEU A 33 8.53 -7.51 -20.08
C LEU A 33 7.55 -7.32 -18.92
N GLY A 34 7.49 -8.26 -17.96
CA GLY A 34 6.64 -8.18 -16.79
C GLY A 34 7.01 -7.00 -15.85
N ASP A 35 8.28 -6.61 -15.84
CA ASP A 35 8.78 -5.48 -15.05
C ASP A 35 8.44 -4.11 -15.66
N LEU A 36 7.97 -4.07 -16.89
CA LEU A 36 7.49 -2.85 -17.57
C LEU A 36 5.97 -2.67 -17.42
N SER A 37 5.31 -3.49 -16.58
CA SER A 37 3.87 -3.37 -16.35
C SER A 37 3.52 -1.96 -15.89
N PRO A 38 2.73 -1.21 -16.66
CA PRO A 38 2.32 0.13 -16.26
C PRO A 38 1.35 0.04 -15.09
N GLY A 39 1.61 0.79 -14.04
CA GLY A 39 0.64 1.03 -12.99
C GLY A 39 0.66 0.06 -11.81
N GLU A 40 1.73 0.08 -11.00
CA GLU A 40 1.78 -0.63 -9.73
C GLU A 40 1.28 0.24 -8.57
N THR A 41 0.37 -0.31 -7.76
CA THR A 41 -0.05 0.30 -6.51
C THR A 41 0.65 -0.39 -5.34
N LEU A 42 1.45 0.36 -4.60
CA LEU A 42 2.19 -0.08 -3.43
C LEU A 42 1.45 0.36 -2.17
N THR A 43 1.02 -0.59 -1.35
CA THR A 43 0.46 -0.29 -0.02
C THR A 43 1.58 -0.39 1.01
N GLN A 44 1.72 0.63 1.85
CA GLN A 44 2.72 0.72 2.92
C GLN A 44 2.05 1.07 4.25
N GLY A 45 2.62 0.57 5.35
CA GLY A 45 2.08 0.74 6.68
C GLY A 45 0.97 -0.27 7.00
N TYR A 46 0.04 0.12 7.83
CA TYR A 46 -1.06 -0.73 8.25
C TYR A 46 -2.10 -0.89 7.12
N VAL A 47 -2.51 -2.11 6.81
CA VAL A 47 -3.59 -2.36 5.84
C VAL A 47 -4.92 -2.31 6.60
N ILE A 48 -5.68 -1.25 6.37
CA ILE A 48 -6.99 -1.06 6.99
C ILE A 48 -7.99 -1.99 6.30
N ASP A 49 -8.41 -3.03 7.00
CA ASP A 49 -9.46 -3.95 6.57
C ASP A 49 -10.73 -3.70 7.39
N GLN A 50 -11.85 -3.51 6.71
CA GLN A 50 -13.14 -3.27 7.38
C GLN A 50 -13.53 -4.44 8.29
N GLN A 51 -13.24 -5.66 7.90
CA GLN A 51 -13.54 -6.84 8.72
C GLN A 51 -12.80 -6.81 10.06
N GLN A 52 -11.55 -6.33 10.07
CA GLN A 52 -10.77 -6.18 11.30
C GLN A 52 -11.32 -5.06 12.20
N ILE A 53 -11.78 -3.96 11.59
CA ILE A 53 -12.40 -2.86 12.34
C ILE A 53 -13.69 -3.35 13.02
N ASP A 54 -14.49 -4.15 12.32
CA ASP A 54 -15.76 -4.69 12.84
C ASP A 54 -15.55 -5.63 14.05
N LEU A 55 -14.36 -6.19 14.23
CA LEU A 55 -13.99 -7.00 15.41
C LEU A 55 -13.73 -6.14 16.66
N VAL A 56 -13.65 -4.82 16.50
CA VAL A 56 -13.32 -3.87 17.56
C VAL A 56 -14.47 -2.85 17.72
N PRO A 57 -15.65 -3.29 18.19
CA PRO A 57 -16.74 -2.36 18.48
C PRO A 57 -16.39 -1.43 19.66
N VAL A 58 -17.12 -0.32 19.78
CA VAL A 58 -17.09 0.54 20.97
C VAL A 58 -17.35 -0.31 22.22
N GLY A 59 -16.54 -0.10 23.27
CA GLY A 59 -16.53 -0.90 24.50
C GLY A 59 -15.52 -2.04 24.52
N SER A 60 -14.82 -2.33 23.42
CA SER A 60 -13.74 -3.33 23.35
C SER A 60 -12.59 -2.95 24.29
N SER A 61 -11.93 -3.95 24.86
CA SER A 61 -10.74 -3.70 25.68
C SER A 61 -9.52 -3.37 24.81
N ARG A 62 -8.50 -2.77 25.41
CA ARG A 62 -7.22 -2.47 24.77
C ARG A 62 -6.56 -3.74 24.19
N GLU A 63 -6.60 -4.84 24.93
CA GLU A 63 -6.05 -6.13 24.52
C GLU A 63 -6.78 -6.68 23.30
N GLN A 64 -8.11 -6.52 23.25
CA GLN A 64 -8.91 -6.91 22.10
C GLN A 64 -8.54 -6.10 20.85
N VAL A 65 -8.31 -4.79 21.01
CA VAL A 65 -7.82 -3.93 19.91
C VAL A 65 -6.47 -4.43 19.39
N LEU A 66 -5.51 -4.70 20.29
CA LEU A 66 -4.19 -5.22 19.92
C LEU A 66 -4.24 -6.60 19.26
N LEU A 67 -5.17 -7.47 19.68
CA LEU A 67 -5.34 -8.78 19.06
C LEU A 67 -5.96 -8.69 17.66
N ALA A 68 -6.94 -7.80 17.46
CA ALA A 68 -7.65 -7.66 16.20
C ALA A 68 -6.87 -6.83 15.17
N LEU A 69 -6.31 -5.69 15.59
CA LEU A 69 -5.64 -4.72 14.73
C LEU A 69 -4.12 -4.79 14.80
N GLY A 70 -3.55 -5.54 15.75
CA GLY A 70 -2.11 -5.58 15.97
C GLY A 70 -1.56 -4.31 16.64
N SER A 71 -0.24 -4.14 16.58
CA SER A 71 0.43 -2.98 17.17
C SER A 71 0.15 -1.71 16.36
N PRO A 72 -0.20 -0.60 17.01
CA PRO A 72 -0.43 0.66 16.32
C PRO A 72 0.86 1.23 15.73
N SER A 73 0.74 2.04 14.68
CA SER A 73 1.87 2.75 14.07
C SER A 73 2.46 3.79 15.03
N THR A 74 1.61 4.42 15.83
CA THR A 74 1.98 5.35 16.89
C THR A 74 0.85 5.48 17.90
N THR A 75 1.16 5.95 19.10
CA THR A 75 0.19 6.26 20.15
C THR A 75 0.35 7.72 20.56
N ALA A 76 -0.72 8.31 21.03
CA ALA A 76 -0.68 9.63 21.67
C ALA A 76 -1.65 9.66 22.86
N THR A 77 -1.37 10.57 23.79
CA THR A 77 -2.24 10.85 24.91
C THR A 77 -2.50 12.35 24.90
N PHE A 78 -3.72 12.73 24.61
CA PHE A 78 -4.18 14.11 24.72
C PHE A 78 -4.97 14.27 26.02
N ASP A 79 -6.27 14.03 25.99
CA ASP A 79 -7.09 13.89 27.21
C ASP A 79 -7.14 12.41 27.62
N ASN A 80 -7.19 11.50 26.64
CA ASN A 80 -7.15 10.04 26.79
C ASN A 80 -6.18 9.42 25.78
N GLU A 81 -5.90 8.11 25.95
CA GLU A 81 -5.04 7.37 25.04
C GLU A 81 -5.70 7.17 23.68
N VAL A 82 -4.91 7.30 22.61
CA VAL A 82 -5.34 7.08 21.25
C VAL A 82 -4.31 6.21 20.52
N PHE A 83 -4.78 5.16 19.84
CA PHE A 83 -3.97 4.35 18.93
C PHE A 83 -4.18 4.79 17.49
N TYR A 84 -3.09 5.04 16.78
CA TYR A 84 -3.13 5.42 15.36
C TYR A 84 -2.52 4.34 14.48
N TYR A 85 -3.28 3.91 13.48
CA TYR A 85 -2.87 2.98 12.45
C TYR A 85 -2.79 3.73 11.12
N ILE A 86 -1.59 3.86 10.56
CA ILE A 86 -1.33 4.69 9.38
C ILE A 86 -1.17 3.80 8.16
N SER A 87 -1.97 4.05 7.13
CA SER A 87 -1.94 3.38 5.84
C SER A 87 -1.62 4.38 4.73
N GLN A 88 -0.74 3.99 3.81
CA GLN A 88 -0.38 4.78 2.63
C GLN A 88 -0.50 3.93 1.37
N LYS A 89 -1.13 4.47 0.34
CA LYS A 89 -1.13 3.90 -1.01
C LYS A 89 -0.30 4.79 -1.92
N ARG A 90 0.67 4.20 -2.58
CA ARG A 90 1.54 4.87 -3.55
C ARG A 90 1.35 4.24 -4.91
N TYR A 91 1.24 5.05 -5.93
CA TYR A 91 1.13 4.62 -7.31
C TYR A 91 2.42 4.89 -8.05
N ARG A 92 2.93 3.87 -8.74
CA ARG A 92 4.09 3.92 -9.61
C ARG A 92 3.65 3.66 -11.05
N PRO A 93 3.64 4.67 -11.92
CA PRO A 93 3.11 4.52 -13.29
C PRO A 93 3.95 3.61 -14.17
N VAL A 94 5.27 3.57 -13.95
CA VAL A 94 6.23 2.71 -14.66
C VAL A 94 7.37 2.32 -13.73
N ALA A 95 8.07 1.21 -14.01
CA ALA A 95 9.09 0.63 -13.14
C ALA A 95 10.21 1.61 -12.71
N PHE A 96 10.62 2.51 -13.60
CA PHE A 96 11.68 3.50 -13.34
C PHE A 96 11.17 4.82 -12.74
N ALA A 97 9.85 5.00 -12.59
CA ALA A 97 9.28 6.21 -11.97
C ALA A 97 9.25 6.09 -10.44
N LYS A 98 9.42 7.23 -9.76
CA LYS A 98 9.26 7.29 -8.31
C LYS A 98 7.78 7.11 -7.95
N PRO A 99 7.44 6.23 -6.97
CA PRO A 99 6.07 6.09 -6.49
C PRO A 99 5.55 7.41 -5.91
N LYS A 100 4.36 7.82 -6.33
CA LYS A 100 3.66 9.00 -5.80
C LYS A 100 2.61 8.55 -4.78
N LEU A 101 2.49 9.26 -3.68
CA LEU A 101 1.41 9.04 -2.73
C LEU A 101 0.08 9.43 -3.37
N VAL A 102 -0.88 8.51 -3.39
CA VAL A 102 -2.22 8.70 -3.97
C VAL A 102 -3.33 8.66 -2.94
N ASP A 103 -3.13 7.93 -1.83
CA ASP A 103 -4.07 7.89 -0.72
C ASP A 103 -3.32 7.66 0.59
N GLN A 104 -3.78 8.30 1.65
CA GLN A 104 -3.33 8.09 3.02
C GLN A 104 -4.51 8.10 3.97
N ARG A 105 -4.52 7.13 4.87
CA ARG A 105 -5.54 6.96 5.89
C ARG A 105 -4.92 6.82 7.26
N VAL A 106 -5.61 7.33 8.24
CA VAL A 106 -5.27 7.21 9.67
C VAL A 106 -6.50 6.68 10.38
N LEU A 107 -6.46 5.42 10.77
CA LEU A 107 -7.47 4.84 11.67
C LEU A 107 -7.06 5.23 13.10
N ALA A 108 -7.92 5.94 13.79
CA ALA A 108 -7.74 6.33 15.18
C ALA A 108 -8.72 5.57 16.07
N VAL A 109 -8.21 4.91 17.09
CA VAL A 109 -8.98 4.21 18.12
C VAL A 109 -8.80 4.99 19.40
N TYR A 110 -9.87 5.65 19.86
CA TYR A 110 -9.91 6.45 21.07
C TYR A 110 -10.36 5.60 22.24
N PHE A 111 -9.58 5.64 23.33
CA PHE A 111 -9.94 4.96 24.57
C PHE A 111 -10.58 5.95 25.53
N GLY A 112 -11.52 5.47 26.35
CA GLY A 112 -12.06 6.19 27.47
C GLY A 112 -11.16 6.10 28.70
N GLU A 113 -11.54 6.80 29.79
CA GLU A 113 -10.84 6.73 31.08
C GLU A 113 -10.83 5.29 31.66
N ASP A 114 -11.81 4.49 31.28
CA ASP A 114 -11.94 3.06 31.65
C ASP A 114 -11.03 2.13 30.84
N GLY A 115 -10.21 2.65 29.91
CA GLY A 115 -9.33 1.88 29.03
C GLY A 115 -10.07 1.06 27.96
N ARG A 116 -11.35 1.36 27.70
CA ARG A 116 -12.14 0.74 26.64
C ARG A 116 -12.29 1.68 25.45
N VAL A 117 -12.53 1.09 24.28
CA VAL A 117 -12.78 1.87 23.06
C VAL A 117 -14.02 2.74 23.24
N ALA A 118 -13.83 4.03 23.22
CA ALA A 118 -14.89 5.04 23.29
C ALA A 118 -15.37 5.46 21.90
N ASN A 119 -14.44 5.53 20.92
CA ASN A 119 -14.75 5.92 19.55
C ASN A 119 -13.71 5.38 18.57
N ILE A 120 -14.12 5.21 17.33
CA ILE A 120 -13.23 4.85 16.20
C ILE A 120 -13.49 5.83 15.06
N ALA A 121 -12.43 6.38 14.49
CA ALA A 121 -12.50 7.27 13.35
C ALA A 121 -11.49 6.86 12.28
N ASN A 122 -11.83 7.05 11.01
CA ASN A 122 -10.96 6.76 9.87
C ASN A 122 -10.75 8.04 9.07
N TYR A 123 -9.64 8.70 9.34
CA TYR A 123 -9.32 9.98 8.73
C TYR A 123 -8.56 9.81 7.41
N GLY A 124 -8.88 10.68 6.47
CA GLY A 124 -8.16 10.85 5.20
C GLY A 124 -8.30 12.26 4.70
N MET A 125 -7.75 12.53 3.52
CA MET A 125 -7.88 13.83 2.87
C MET A 125 -9.00 13.79 1.83
N GLN A 126 -9.92 14.73 1.93
CA GLN A 126 -10.93 14.99 0.91
C GLN A 126 -10.95 16.49 0.62
N ASP A 127 -10.77 16.87 -0.65
CA ASP A 127 -10.74 18.27 -1.10
C ASP A 127 -9.77 19.16 -0.29
N GLY A 128 -8.62 18.60 0.11
CA GLY A 128 -7.60 19.31 0.88
C GLY A 128 -7.92 19.50 2.37
N LYS A 129 -8.99 18.88 2.85
CA LYS A 129 -9.40 18.92 4.25
C LYS A 129 -9.38 17.51 4.87
N VAL A 130 -9.14 17.45 6.18
CA VAL A 130 -9.29 16.21 6.93
C VAL A 130 -10.77 15.82 6.96
N PHE A 131 -11.06 14.60 6.59
CA PHE A 131 -12.41 14.05 6.57
C PHE A 131 -12.44 12.71 7.31
N ASP A 132 -13.42 12.49 8.19
CA ASP A 132 -13.65 11.22 8.85
C ASP A 132 -14.65 10.38 8.04
N PHE A 133 -14.18 9.27 7.54
CA PHE A 133 -14.97 8.36 6.70
C PHE A 133 -15.93 7.46 7.49
N VAL A 134 -15.79 7.37 8.82
CA VAL A 134 -16.74 6.67 9.71
C VAL A 134 -17.94 7.56 9.99
N SER A 135 -17.69 8.74 10.57
CA SER A 135 -18.76 9.68 10.90
C SER A 135 -19.26 10.49 9.70
N ARG A 136 -18.51 10.47 8.58
CA ARG A 136 -18.76 11.27 7.36
C ARG A 136 -18.83 12.77 7.64
N THR A 137 -17.99 13.24 8.54
CA THR A 137 -17.90 14.64 8.93
C THR A 137 -16.49 15.19 8.74
N THR A 138 -16.38 16.50 8.62
CA THR A 138 -15.12 17.21 8.72
C THR A 138 -14.95 17.62 10.18
N PRO A 139 -13.97 17.06 10.90
CA PRO A 139 -13.78 17.40 12.30
C PRO A 139 -13.44 18.89 12.45
N THR A 140 -13.96 19.51 13.48
CA THR A 140 -13.77 20.94 13.76
C THR A 140 -12.90 21.15 14.98
N GLY A 141 -11.58 21.23 14.76
CA GLY A 141 -10.61 21.70 15.75
C GLY A 141 -10.37 20.76 16.95
N GLY A 142 -9.13 20.71 17.41
CA GLY A 142 -8.68 19.90 18.54
C GLY A 142 -7.19 19.60 18.42
N LYS A 143 -6.53 19.23 19.53
CA LYS A 143 -5.09 18.90 19.53
C LYS A 143 -4.78 17.66 18.73
N ASP A 144 -5.63 16.64 18.85
CA ASP A 144 -5.53 15.38 18.10
C ASP A 144 -5.73 15.61 16.60
N GLN A 145 -6.60 16.51 16.19
CA GLN A 145 -6.84 16.83 14.79
C GLN A 145 -5.68 17.56 14.13
N ASN A 146 -5.02 18.45 14.87
CA ASN A 146 -3.79 19.07 14.40
C ASN A 146 -2.71 17.99 14.19
N PHE A 147 -2.63 16.99 15.06
CA PHE A 147 -1.70 15.87 14.93
C PHE A 147 -2.03 15.00 13.71
N ILE A 148 -3.30 14.59 13.55
CA ILE A 148 -3.78 13.84 12.40
C ILE A 148 -3.54 14.63 11.11
N GLY A 149 -3.84 15.91 11.14
CA GLY A 149 -3.61 16.82 10.04
C GLY A 149 -2.14 16.89 9.63
N GLN A 150 -1.21 16.96 10.58
CA GLN A 150 0.23 16.94 10.30
C GLN A 150 0.67 15.61 9.69
N ILE A 151 0.16 14.47 10.17
CA ILE A 151 0.43 13.15 9.58
C ILE A 151 -0.02 13.14 8.12
N LEU A 152 -1.27 13.55 7.85
CA LEU A 152 -1.86 13.54 6.51
C LEU A 152 -1.18 14.55 5.57
N ALA A 153 -0.81 15.74 6.04
CA ALA A 153 -0.12 16.77 5.26
C ALA A 153 1.34 16.44 5.00
N GLY A 154 2.05 15.93 6.01
CA GLY A 154 3.46 15.56 5.89
C GLY A 154 3.69 14.52 4.79
N ALA A 155 2.71 13.66 4.54
CA ALA A 155 2.77 12.67 3.49
C ALA A 155 2.56 13.23 2.08
N THR A 156 1.77 14.29 1.94
CA THR A 156 1.45 14.91 0.64
C THR A 156 2.43 16.02 0.25
N GLY A 157 3.29 16.44 1.18
CA GLY A 157 4.19 17.59 0.97
C GLY A 157 3.46 18.93 0.79
N ARG A 158 2.15 18.97 1.08
CA ARG A 158 1.33 20.17 1.02
C ARG A 158 1.10 20.69 2.44
N PRO A 159 1.37 21.97 2.71
CA PRO A 159 0.97 22.56 3.99
C PRO A 159 -0.57 22.50 4.10
N LEU A 160 -1.07 22.02 5.24
CA LEU A 160 -2.48 22.11 5.56
C LEU A 160 -2.85 23.57 5.78
N SER A 161 -3.89 24.02 5.09
CA SER A 161 -4.59 25.24 5.49
C SER A 161 -5.44 24.93 6.72
N LEU A 162 -4.87 25.12 7.89
CA LEU A 162 -5.64 25.05 9.13
C LEU A 162 -6.59 26.25 9.18
N PRO A 163 -7.86 26.08 9.58
CA PRO A 163 -8.76 27.20 9.80
C PRO A 163 -8.16 28.13 10.85
N GLY A 164 -7.82 29.37 10.47
CA GLY A 164 -7.24 30.38 11.36
C GLY A 164 -5.75 30.70 11.17
N GLN A 165 -5.04 30.03 10.26
CA GLN A 165 -3.70 30.47 9.83
C GLN A 165 -3.82 31.25 8.51
N THR A 166 -3.69 32.55 8.57
CA THR A 166 -3.37 33.39 7.42
C THR A 166 -2.03 32.96 6.86
N PRO A 167 -1.90 32.74 5.52
CA PRO A 167 -0.60 32.52 4.89
C PRO A 167 0.28 33.72 5.21
N GLY A 168 1.45 33.45 5.78
CA GLY A 168 2.32 34.46 6.36
C GLY A 168 2.65 35.61 5.39
N GLN A 169 2.58 36.80 5.94
CA GLN A 169 3.23 37.99 5.46
C GLN A 169 4.75 37.85 5.65
#